data_44b7f8559eff9aa7dab8d565f2e109fd
#
_entry.id   44b7f8559eff9aa7dab8d565f2e109fd
#
_cell.length_a   1.000
_cell.length_b   1.000
_cell.length_c   1.000
_cell.angle_alpha   90.00
_cell.angle_beta   90.00
_cell.angle_gamma   90.00
#
_symmetry.space_group_name_H-M   'P 1'
#
loop_
_entity.id
_entity.type
_entity.pdbx_description
1 polymer ?
#
loop_
_entity_poly.entity_id
_entity_poly.type
_entity_poly.pdbx_seq_one_letter_code
_entity_poly.pdbx_strand_id
1 'polypeptide(L)'
;MTGTAAVACLVPGCDEPAERPEIIALCALHLAVAAEASPAGATDLLPAPCTLCGARIGVRLPSVWVCAVCEWPHGEHPDGELPPPRIDVVYYLRYRDRVKIGTTANPRQRFAALRHEEVLAFERGDRRLEQRRHREFAAERAGTREWFELSARLLAHIDALAGGVDPWDRWRRWVAEATATR
;
A
#
# COMPACT_ATOMS: atom_id res chain seq x y z
N MET A 1 24.82 26.48 40.62
CA MET A 1 23.86 25.54 40.03
C MET A 1 22.91 26.38 39.16
N THR A 2 23.21 26.53 37.90
CA THR A 2 22.37 27.28 36.93
C THR A 2 21.25 26.35 36.48
N GLY A 3 20.03 26.57 37.04
CA GLY A 3 18.83 25.92 36.58
C GLY A 3 18.55 26.34 35.14
N THR A 4 18.64 25.39 34.21
CA THR A 4 18.20 25.57 32.82
C THR A 4 16.69 25.83 32.86
N ALA A 5 16.27 27.06 32.49
CA ALA A 5 14.83 27.37 32.42
C ALA A 5 14.16 26.40 31.46
N ALA A 6 13.07 25.75 31.89
CA ALA A 6 12.30 24.86 31.02
C ALA A 6 11.74 25.67 29.82
N VAL A 7 11.99 25.18 28.62
CA VAL A 7 11.44 25.78 27.39
C VAL A 7 9.94 25.46 27.32
N ALA A 8 9.10 26.47 27.12
CA ALA A 8 7.67 26.27 26.99
C ALA A 8 7.28 25.70 25.62
N CYS A 9 6.12 25.05 25.54
CA CYS A 9 5.54 24.56 24.31
C CYS A 9 5.31 25.70 23.30
N LEU A 10 5.61 25.47 22.02
CA LEU A 10 5.41 26.46 20.93
C LEU A 10 3.95 26.68 20.54
N VAL A 11 3.05 25.80 20.98
CA VAL A 11 1.62 25.95 20.64
C VAL A 11 1.02 27.15 21.41
N PRO A 12 0.42 28.10 20.70
CA PRO A 12 -0.16 29.28 21.34
C PRO A 12 -1.18 28.93 22.43
N GLY A 13 -1.01 29.51 23.63
CA GLY A 13 -1.89 29.23 24.77
C GLY A 13 -1.58 27.95 25.55
N CYS A 14 -0.46 27.29 25.27
CA CYS A 14 0.02 26.15 26.04
C CYS A 14 1.21 26.54 26.92
N ASP A 15 1.07 26.40 28.23
CA ASP A 15 2.12 26.72 29.21
C ASP A 15 2.91 25.51 29.69
N GLU A 16 2.62 24.32 29.13
CA GLU A 16 3.30 23.09 29.48
C GLU A 16 4.75 23.08 28.97
N PRO A 17 5.69 22.47 29.72
CA PRO A 17 7.09 22.37 29.31
C PRO A 17 7.25 21.47 28.08
N ALA A 18 8.19 21.83 27.22
CA ALA A 18 8.54 21.02 26.06
C ALA A 18 9.32 19.76 26.47
N GLU A 19 8.96 18.62 25.87
CA GLU A 19 9.60 17.31 26.11
C GLU A 19 11.01 17.22 25.51
N ARG A 20 11.19 17.73 24.30
CA ARG A 20 12.44 17.70 23.53
C ARG A 20 12.73 19.04 22.87
N PRO A 21 13.02 20.07 23.66
CA PRO A 21 13.20 21.42 23.14
C PRO A 21 14.37 21.56 22.15
N GLU A 22 15.34 20.67 22.21
CA GLU A 22 16.49 20.62 21.30
C GLU A 22 16.12 20.15 19.87
N ILE A 23 14.97 19.47 19.69
CA ILE A 23 14.48 18.99 18.40
C ILE A 23 13.29 19.85 17.97
N ILE A 24 12.25 19.86 18.80
CA ILE A 24 11.05 20.67 18.61
C ILE A 24 10.43 20.97 19.98
N ALA A 25 10.15 22.23 20.25
CA ALA A 25 9.60 22.66 21.54
C ALA A 25 8.10 22.39 21.64
N LEU A 26 7.69 21.13 21.73
CA LEU A 26 6.32 20.69 21.97
C LEU A 26 6.22 19.94 23.29
N CYS A 27 5.15 20.17 24.06
CA CYS A 27 4.84 19.35 25.23
C CYS A 27 4.38 17.94 24.81
N ALA A 28 4.29 17.01 25.76
CA ALA A 28 3.90 15.63 25.50
C ALA A 28 2.59 15.51 24.71
N LEU A 29 1.56 16.29 25.06
CA LEU A 29 0.29 16.29 24.36
C LEU A 29 0.43 16.74 22.90
N HIS A 30 1.07 17.89 22.66
CA HIS A 30 1.19 18.43 21.30
C HIS A 30 2.16 17.62 20.44
N LEU A 31 3.15 16.97 21.04
CA LEU A 31 4.02 16.03 20.34
C LEU A 31 3.24 14.78 19.90
N ALA A 32 2.35 14.26 20.75
CA ALA A 32 1.46 13.14 20.39
C ALA A 32 0.48 13.53 19.27
N VAL A 33 -0.14 14.72 19.35
CA VAL A 33 -1.03 15.23 18.29
C VAL A 33 -0.29 15.41 16.96
N ALA A 34 0.94 15.95 17.00
CA ALA A 34 1.75 16.11 15.80
C ALA A 34 2.15 14.75 15.19
N ALA A 35 2.44 13.74 16.02
CA ALA A 35 2.76 12.40 15.57
C ALA A 35 1.54 11.69 14.96
N GLU A 36 0.34 11.86 15.54
CA GLU A 36 -0.93 11.37 14.96
C GLU A 36 -1.25 12.03 13.61
N ALA A 37 -0.99 13.33 13.50
CA ALA A 37 -1.20 14.07 12.26
C ALA A 37 -0.13 13.77 11.20
N SER A 38 0.99 13.14 11.57
CA SER A 38 2.06 12.78 10.65
C SER A 38 1.70 11.51 9.88
N PRO A 39 1.70 11.52 8.53
CA PRO A 39 1.49 10.32 7.73
C PRO A 39 2.64 9.32 7.82
N ALA A 40 3.76 9.71 8.42
CA ALA A 40 5.00 8.94 8.48
C ALA A 40 5.32 8.45 9.89
N GLY A 41 4.45 7.69 10.54
CA GLY A 41 4.75 7.08 11.84
C GLY A 41 6.07 6.28 11.84
N ALA A 42 6.58 5.93 13.01
CA ALA A 42 7.82 5.14 13.12
C ALA A 42 7.61 3.72 12.60
N THR A 43 8.40 3.33 11.59
CA THR A 43 8.39 1.95 11.06
C THR A 43 9.22 1.05 11.97
N ASP A 44 8.63 -0.07 12.39
CA ASP A 44 9.25 -1.06 13.27
C ASP A 44 8.62 -2.44 13.06
N LEU A 45 9.14 -3.46 13.77
CA LEU A 45 8.54 -4.79 13.77
C LEU A 45 7.23 -4.78 14.55
N LEU A 46 6.18 -5.35 13.95
CA LEU A 46 4.94 -5.62 14.66
C LEU A 46 5.15 -6.59 15.83
N PRO A 47 4.49 -6.40 16.97
CA PRO A 47 4.53 -7.32 18.11
C PRO A 47 4.15 -8.76 17.74
N ALA A 48 3.25 -8.92 16.77
CA ALA A 48 2.89 -10.19 16.15
C ALA A 48 2.66 -9.98 14.63
N PRO A 49 2.71 -11.03 13.80
CA PRO A 49 2.38 -10.90 12.38
C PRO A 49 0.98 -10.32 12.18
N CYS A 50 0.84 -9.50 11.15
CA CYS A 50 -0.47 -8.94 10.76
C CYS A 50 -1.50 -10.06 10.53
N THR A 51 -2.62 -9.99 11.20
CA THR A 51 -3.69 -11.02 11.15
C THR A 51 -4.32 -11.15 9.77
N LEU A 52 -4.29 -10.08 8.96
CA LEU A 52 -4.86 -10.09 7.62
C LEU A 52 -3.87 -10.55 6.54
N CYS A 53 -2.62 -10.07 6.54
CA CYS A 53 -1.68 -10.32 5.44
C CYS A 53 -0.40 -11.06 5.84
N GLY A 54 -0.17 -11.29 7.14
CA GLY A 54 1.00 -11.99 7.66
C GLY A 54 2.29 -11.17 7.68
N ALA A 55 2.28 -9.91 7.25
CA ALA A 55 3.45 -9.05 7.30
C ALA A 55 3.91 -8.80 8.74
N ARG A 56 5.22 -8.61 8.92
CA ARG A 56 5.84 -8.38 10.25
C ARG A 56 6.31 -6.95 10.46
N ILE A 57 6.19 -6.10 9.46
CA ILE A 57 6.57 -4.69 9.53
C ILE A 57 5.31 -3.86 9.71
N GLY A 58 5.34 -2.95 10.66
CA GLY A 58 4.27 -2.03 10.97
C GLY A 58 4.74 -0.60 11.08
N VAL A 59 3.77 0.29 11.15
CA VAL A 59 3.96 1.70 11.47
C VAL A 59 3.38 1.92 12.85
N ARG A 60 4.22 2.36 13.76
CA ARG A 60 3.82 2.72 15.11
C ARG A 60 3.35 4.17 15.14
N LEU A 61 2.07 4.35 15.32
CA LEU A 61 1.46 5.63 15.64
C LEU A 61 1.30 5.76 17.18
N PRO A 62 1.07 6.94 17.73
CA PRO A 62 0.95 7.12 19.19
C PRO A 62 -0.09 6.24 19.85
N SER A 63 -1.24 6.01 19.21
CA SER A 63 -2.37 5.27 19.78
C SER A 63 -2.53 3.86 19.20
N VAL A 64 -1.93 3.57 18.04
CA VAL A 64 -2.16 2.31 17.33
C VAL A 64 -0.96 1.88 16.50
N TRP A 65 -0.78 0.57 16.35
CA TRP A 65 0.06 0.00 15.32
C TRP A 65 -0.77 -0.32 14.08
N VAL A 66 -0.26 0.00 12.90
CA VAL A 66 -0.84 -0.44 11.63
C VAL A 66 0.18 -1.23 10.83
N CYS A 67 -0.30 -2.18 10.06
CA CYS A 67 0.57 -2.95 9.16
C CYS A 67 1.14 -2.04 8.06
N ALA A 68 2.45 -2.00 7.87
CA ALA A 68 3.09 -1.18 6.83
C ALA A 68 2.74 -1.63 5.40
N VAL A 69 2.27 -2.88 5.24
CA VAL A 69 1.94 -3.47 3.92
C VAL A 69 0.49 -3.24 3.53
N CYS A 70 -0.46 -3.60 4.40
CA CYS A 70 -1.90 -3.56 4.09
C CYS A 70 -2.69 -2.52 4.88
N GLU A 71 -2.04 -1.80 5.78
CA GLU A 71 -2.62 -0.74 6.63
C GLU A 71 -3.69 -1.26 7.63
N TRP A 72 -3.81 -2.58 7.80
CA TRP A 72 -4.71 -3.18 8.77
C TRP A 72 -4.25 -2.85 10.20
N PRO A 73 -5.18 -2.43 11.10
CA PRO A 73 -4.85 -2.17 12.50
C PRO A 73 -4.33 -3.43 13.19
N HIS A 74 -3.23 -3.30 13.93
CA HIS A 74 -2.67 -4.43 14.66
C HIS A 74 -3.55 -4.82 15.84
N GLY A 75 -3.78 -6.12 15.98
CA GLY A 75 -4.65 -6.68 17.02
C GLY A 75 -6.11 -6.84 16.60
N GLU A 76 -6.54 -6.25 15.50
CA GLU A 76 -7.84 -6.52 14.92
C GLU A 76 -7.81 -7.82 14.10
N HIS A 77 -8.90 -8.59 14.17
CA HIS A 77 -9.06 -9.83 13.42
C HIS A 77 -10.20 -9.65 12.40
N PRO A 78 -9.95 -10.00 11.11
CA PRO A 78 -11.04 -10.04 10.14
C PRO A 78 -12.12 -11.04 10.61
N ASP A 79 -13.37 -10.75 10.30
CA ASP A 79 -14.46 -11.70 10.55
C ASP A 79 -14.24 -12.97 9.73
N GLY A 80 -13.95 -14.08 10.40
CA GLY A 80 -13.66 -15.36 9.77
C GLY A 80 -14.89 -16.06 9.19
N GLU A 81 -16.11 -15.61 9.51
CA GLU A 81 -17.36 -16.17 8.97
C GLU A 81 -17.67 -15.57 7.58
N LEU A 82 -17.11 -14.39 7.27
CA LEU A 82 -17.27 -13.78 5.98
C LEU A 82 -16.27 -14.32 4.94
N PRO A 83 -16.70 -14.62 3.70
CA PRO A 83 -15.78 -15.01 2.65
C PRO A 83 -14.82 -13.86 2.32
N PRO A 84 -13.58 -14.14 1.87
CA PRO A 84 -12.66 -13.10 1.44
C PRO A 84 -13.29 -12.14 0.42
N PRO A 85 -13.02 -10.83 0.49
CA PRO A 85 -13.56 -9.87 -0.45
C PRO A 85 -13.08 -10.17 -1.87
N ARG A 86 -13.97 -10.06 -2.83
CA ARG A 86 -13.64 -10.18 -4.25
C ARG A 86 -13.06 -8.87 -4.76
N ILE A 87 -11.80 -8.91 -5.20
CA ILE A 87 -11.11 -7.78 -5.83
C ILE A 87 -10.73 -8.16 -7.26
N ASP A 88 -11.49 -7.64 -8.22
CA ASP A 88 -11.15 -7.80 -9.63
C ASP A 88 -9.99 -6.84 -9.99
N VAL A 89 -8.97 -7.39 -10.65
CA VAL A 89 -7.79 -6.63 -11.08
C VAL A 89 -7.46 -6.90 -12.54
N VAL A 90 -7.05 -5.86 -13.24
CA VAL A 90 -6.30 -5.98 -14.50
C VAL A 90 -4.82 -6.08 -14.13
N TYR A 91 -4.16 -7.10 -14.63
CA TYR A 91 -2.76 -7.39 -14.33
C TYR A 91 -1.87 -7.18 -15.55
N TYR A 92 -0.62 -6.81 -15.28
CA TYR A 92 0.45 -6.65 -16.26
C TYR A 92 1.59 -7.61 -15.89
N LEU A 93 1.71 -8.73 -16.65
CA LEU A 93 2.74 -9.75 -16.40
C LEU A 93 3.81 -9.68 -17.46
N ARG A 94 5.07 -9.59 -17.05
CA ARG A 94 6.21 -9.66 -17.96
C ARG A 94 6.60 -11.13 -18.20
N TYR A 95 6.86 -11.43 -19.45
CA TYR A 95 7.56 -12.63 -19.88
C TYR A 95 8.49 -12.26 -21.04
N ARG A 96 9.78 -12.28 -20.81
CA ARG A 96 10.84 -11.82 -21.73
C ARG A 96 10.62 -10.36 -22.14
N ASP A 97 10.47 -10.10 -23.44
CA ASP A 97 10.26 -8.81 -24.10
C ASP A 97 8.77 -8.42 -24.23
N ARG A 98 7.87 -9.15 -23.58
CA ARG A 98 6.42 -8.97 -23.73
C ARG A 98 5.70 -8.81 -22.41
N VAL A 99 4.58 -8.12 -22.50
CA VAL A 99 3.64 -7.95 -21.39
C VAL A 99 2.32 -8.60 -21.74
N LYS A 100 1.81 -9.41 -20.83
CA LYS A 100 0.44 -9.92 -20.88
C LYS A 100 -0.46 -8.99 -20.07
N ILE A 101 -1.54 -8.51 -20.70
CA ILE A 101 -2.61 -7.77 -20.03
C ILE A 101 -3.83 -8.69 -19.94
N GLY A 102 -4.34 -8.90 -18.74
CA GLY A 102 -5.52 -9.74 -18.50
C GLY A 102 -6.21 -9.38 -17.19
N THR A 103 -7.33 -10.02 -16.90
CA THR A 103 -8.08 -9.76 -15.67
C THR A 103 -8.31 -11.02 -14.83
N THR A 104 -8.41 -10.85 -13.52
CA THR A 104 -8.74 -11.92 -12.57
C THR A 104 -9.26 -11.35 -11.26
N ALA A 105 -10.11 -12.14 -10.56
CA ALA A 105 -10.49 -11.90 -9.17
C ALA A 105 -9.58 -12.65 -8.18
N ASN A 106 -8.77 -13.59 -8.66
CA ASN A 106 -7.84 -14.37 -7.84
C ASN A 106 -6.45 -14.41 -8.50
N PRO A 107 -5.63 -13.36 -8.30
CA PRO A 107 -4.32 -13.27 -8.94
C PRO A 107 -3.38 -14.40 -8.56
N ARG A 108 -3.38 -14.86 -7.30
CA ARG A 108 -2.49 -15.95 -6.84
C ARG A 108 -2.76 -17.25 -7.60
N GLN A 109 -4.02 -17.66 -7.68
CA GLN A 109 -4.41 -18.87 -8.42
C GLN A 109 -4.16 -18.72 -9.93
N ARG A 110 -4.48 -17.53 -10.48
CA ARG A 110 -4.31 -17.27 -11.91
C ARG A 110 -2.85 -17.34 -12.33
N PHE A 111 -1.94 -16.78 -11.54
CA PHE A 111 -0.52 -16.72 -11.89
C PHE A 111 0.22 -18.02 -11.66
N ALA A 112 -0.26 -18.89 -10.77
CA ALA A 112 0.26 -20.25 -10.63
C ALA A 112 0.13 -21.07 -11.94
N ALA A 113 -0.87 -20.73 -12.78
CA ALA A 113 -1.10 -21.38 -14.06
C ALA A 113 -0.55 -20.62 -15.28
N LEU A 114 0.03 -19.43 -15.08
CA LEU A 114 0.55 -18.57 -16.14
C LEU A 114 2.07 -18.49 -16.07
N ARG A 115 2.73 -18.76 -17.21
CA ARG A 115 4.17 -18.53 -17.31
C ARG A 115 4.45 -17.03 -17.35
N HIS A 116 5.19 -16.53 -16.36
CA HIS A 116 5.61 -15.15 -16.23
C HIS A 116 6.92 -15.07 -15.44
N GLU A 117 7.62 -13.97 -15.57
CA GLU A 117 8.86 -13.67 -14.84
C GLU A 117 8.59 -12.66 -13.74
N GLU A 118 7.68 -11.73 -13.98
CA GLU A 118 7.42 -10.61 -13.07
C GLU A 118 5.98 -10.12 -13.17
N VAL A 119 5.42 -9.72 -12.04
CA VAL A 119 4.17 -8.95 -11.96
C VAL A 119 4.53 -7.48 -11.93
N LEU A 120 4.28 -6.75 -13.01
CA LEU A 120 4.68 -5.35 -13.14
C LEU A 120 3.73 -4.39 -12.43
N ALA A 121 2.42 -4.61 -12.57
CA ALA A 121 1.41 -3.78 -11.95
C ALA A 121 0.06 -4.50 -11.81
N PHE A 122 -0.76 -4.01 -10.88
CA PHE A 122 -2.20 -4.24 -10.83
C PHE A 122 -2.95 -2.92 -10.97
N GLU A 123 -4.07 -2.97 -11.68
CA GLU A 123 -5.04 -1.90 -11.77
C GLU A 123 -6.40 -2.43 -11.31
N ARG A 124 -7.06 -1.75 -10.35
CA ARG A 124 -8.36 -2.21 -9.84
C ARG A 124 -9.43 -2.05 -10.91
N GLY A 125 -10.04 -3.16 -11.33
CA GLY A 125 -11.06 -3.16 -12.38
C GLY A 125 -11.29 -4.52 -13.01
N ASP A 126 -12.34 -4.60 -13.78
CA ASP A 126 -12.89 -5.79 -14.39
C ASP A 126 -12.47 -5.97 -15.88
N ARG A 127 -13.16 -6.90 -16.56
CA ARG A 127 -12.96 -7.18 -17.99
C ARG A 127 -13.21 -5.96 -18.90
N ARG A 128 -14.04 -4.99 -18.48
CA ARG A 128 -14.27 -3.77 -19.28
C ARG A 128 -13.03 -2.90 -19.30
N LEU A 129 -12.34 -2.82 -18.17
CA LEU A 129 -11.06 -2.12 -18.07
C LEU A 129 -9.99 -2.84 -18.89
N GLU A 130 -9.87 -4.17 -18.78
CA GLU A 130 -8.95 -4.97 -19.61
C GLU A 130 -9.16 -4.69 -21.10
N GLN A 131 -10.40 -4.74 -21.58
CA GLN A 131 -10.73 -4.45 -22.98
C GLN A 131 -10.37 -3.01 -23.39
N ARG A 132 -10.50 -2.05 -22.48
CA ARG A 132 -10.06 -0.66 -22.70
C ARG A 132 -8.55 -0.60 -22.89
N ARG A 133 -7.78 -1.27 -22.04
CA ARG A 133 -6.32 -1.34 -22.13
C ARG A 133 -5.87 -2.06 -23.40
N HIS A 134 -6.56 -3.13 -23.78
CA HIS A 134 -6.30 -3.82 -25.06
C HIS A 134 -6.53 -2.94 -26.30
N ARG A 135 -7.50 -2.02 -26.25
CA ARG A 135 -7.71 -1.03 -27.33
C ARG A 135 -6.67 0.09 -27.30
N GLU A 136 -6.36 0.57 -26.12
CA GLU A 136 -5.38 1.62 -25.91
C GLU A 136 -3.99 1.23 -26.43
N PHE A 137 -3.58 -0.03 -26.14
CA PHE A 137 -2.29 -0.57 -26.55
C PHE A 137 -2.37 -1.47 -27.79
N ALA A 138 -3.35 -1.25 -28.66
CA ALA A 138 -3.56 -2.10 -29.83
C ALA A 138 -2.37 -2.07 -30.82
N ALA A 139 -1.63 -0.97 -30.87
CA ALA A 139 -0.43 -0.82 -31.73
C ALA A 139 0.74 -1.68 -31.26
N GLU A 140 0.83 -1.95 -29.94
CA GLU A 140 1.86 -2.77 -29.32
C GLU A 140 1.54 -4.26 -29.30
N ARG A 141 0.43 -4.68 -29.93
CA ARG A 141 -0.01 -6.06 -29.91
C ARG A 141 0.99 -7.01 -30.58
N ALA A 142 1.43 -8.02 -29.82
CA ALA A 142 2.42 -9.01 -30.27
C ALA A 142 1.80 -10.41 -30.41
N GLY A 143 1.40 -10.76 -31.61
CA GLY A 143 0.91 -12.09 -31.95
C GLY A 143 -0.49 -12.40 -31.39
N THR A 144 -0.59 -13.12 -30.27
CA THR A 144 -1.87 -13.51 -29.67
C THR A 144 -2.56 -12.35 -28.96
N ARG A 145 -3.88 -12.45 -28.78
CA ARG A 145 -4.79 -11.36 -28.37
C ARG A 145 -4.45 -10.65 -27.05
N GLU A 146 -3.64 -11.25 -26.16
CA GLU A 146 -3.41 -10.77 -24.80
C GLU A 146 -1.96 -10.39 -24.51
N TRP A 147 -1.07 -10.50 -25.52
CA TRP A 147 0.35 -10.16 -25.42
C TRP A 147 0.67 -8.89 -26.18
N PHE A 148 1.53 -8.06 -25.60
CA PHE A 148 1.93 -6.76 -26.10
C PHE A 148 3.45 -6.64 -26.06
N GLU A 149 4.04 -5.94 -27.00
CA GLU A 149 5.46 -5.58 -26.98
C GLU A 149 5.71 -4.58 -25.86
N LEU A 150 6.85 -4.70 -25.20
CA LEU A 150 7.25 -3.82 -24.10
C LEU A 150 7.75 -2.47 -24.67
N SER A 151 6.83 -1.66 -25.19
CA SER A 151 7.14 -0.32 -25.71
C SER A 151 7.38 0.68 -24.57
N ALA A 152 8.09 1.78 -24.87
CA ALA A 152 8.29 2.87 -23.91
C ALA A 152 6.96 3.45 -23.41
N ARG A 153 5.93 3.51 -24.27
CA ARG A 153 4.59 3.98 -23.94
C ARG A 153 3.88 3.05 -22.94
N LEU A 154 3.95 1.74 -23.18
CA LEU A 154 3.35 0.75 -22.28
C LEU A 154 4.08 0.71 -20.94
N LEU A 155 5.43 0.81 -20.95
CA LEU A 155 6.24 0.91 -19.73
C LEU A 155 5.85 2.13 -18.91
N ALA A 156 5.81 3.32 -19.52
CA ALA A 156 5.43 4.55 -18.82
C ALA A 156 4.03 4.45 -18.17
N HIS A 157 3.09 3.79 -18.85
CA HIS A 157 1.76 3.53 -18.26
C HIS A 157 1.84 2.58 -17.06
N ILE A 158 2.61 1.50 -17.17
CA ILE A 158 2.79 0.53 -16.08
C ILE A 158 3.49 1.19 -14.88
N ASP A 159 4.52 1.98 -15.10
CA ASP A 159 5.25 2.71 -14.07
C ASP A 159 4.34 3.71 -13.33
N ALA A 160 3.50 4.42 -14.09
CA ALA A 160 2.51 5.33 -13.51
C ALA A 160 1.47 4.58 -12.65
N LEU A 161 1.03 3.39 -13.07
CA LEU A 161 0.15 2.54 -12.29
C LEU A 161 0.85 1.99 -11.04
N ALA A 162 2.08 1.52 -11.17
CA ALA A 162 2.85 0.97 -10.06
C ALA A 162 3.16 2.04 -9.01
N GLY A 163 3.53 3.26 -9.43
CA GLY A 163 3.82 4.37 -8.52
C GLY A 163 4.88 4.03 -7.46
N GLY A 164 5.84 3.13 -7.79
CA GLY A 164 6.87 2.66 -6.87
C GLY A 164 6.39 1.69 -5.78
N VAL A 165 5.14 1.21 -5.86
CA VAL A 165 4.57 0.27 -4.89
C VAL A 165 4.55 -1.14 -5.48
N ASP A 166 4.99 -2.13 -4.70
CA ASP A 166 4.88 -3.54 -5.08
C ASP A 166 3.42 -3.89 -5.40
N PRO A 167 3.14 -4.57 -6.55
CA PRO A 167 1.77 -4.89 -6.95
C PRO A 167 1.01 -5.73 -5.93
N TRP A 168 1.70 -6.66 -5.24
CA TRP A 168 1.09 -7.51 -4.22
C TRP A 168 0.76 -6.73 -2.96
N ASP A 169 1.56 -5.74 -2.57
CA ASP A 169 1.29 -4.87 -1.44
C ASP A 169 0.08 -3.98 -1.72
N ARG A 170 -0.01 -3.45 -2.93
CA ARG A 170 -1.19 -2.73 -3.40
C ARG A 170 -2.46 -3.59 -3.35
N TRP A 171 -2.38 -4.83 -3.83
CA TRP A 171 -3.51 -5.76 -3.79
C TRP A 171 -3.91 -6.11 -2.35
N ARG A 172 -2.94 -6.30 -1.44
CA ARG A 172 -3.21 -6.54 -0.01
C ARG A 172 -3.93 -5.35 0.63
N ARG A 173 -3.58 -4.11 0.27
CA ARG A 173 -4.29 -2.90 0.74
C ARG A 173 -5.74 -2.89 0.28
N TRP A 174 -6.02 -3.17 -0.99
CA TRP A 174 -7.39 -3.25 -1.49
C TRP A 174 -8.22 -4.35 -0.80
N VAL A 175 -7.59 -5.48 -0.48
CA VAL A 175 -8.24 -6.54 0.32
C VAL A 175 -8.55 -6.03 1.72
N ALA A 176 -7.63 -5.33 2.38
CA ALA A 176 -7.82 -4.76 3.70
C ALA A 176 -8.95 -3.71 3.72
N GLU A 177 -8.93 -2.75 2.79
CA GLU A 177 -9.99 -1.75 2.60
C GLU A 177 -11.37 -2.41 2.44
N ALA A 178 -11.45 -3.41 1.56
CA ALA A 178 -12.71 -4.11 1.29
C ALA A 178 -13.17 -5.00 2.46
N THR A 179 -12.24 -5.44 3.31
CA THR A 179 -12.57 -6.18 4.54
C THR A 179 -13.09 -5.24 5.62
N ALA A 180 -12.46 -4.06 5.78
CA ALA A 180 -12.85 -3.07 6.78
C ALA A 180 -14.24 -2.43 6.50
N THR A 181 -14.74 -2.50 5.26
CA THR A 181 -16.04 -1.92 4.87
C THR A 181 -17.21 -2.90 4.92
N ARG A 182 -17.01 -4.12 5.43
CA ARG A 182 -18.03 -5.16 5.58
C ARG A 182 -18.55 -5.25 7.00
#